data_a70339eb7536bbf8c6692300c753c1a3
#
_entry.id   a70339eb7536bbf8c6692300c753c1a3
#
_cell.length_a   1.000
_cell.length_b   1.000
_cell.length_c   1.000
_cell.angle_alpha   90.00
_cell.angle_beta   90.00
_cell.angle_gamma   90.00
#
_symmetry.space_group_name_H-M   'P 1'
#
loop_
_entity.id
_entity.type
_entity.pdbx_description
1 polymer ?
#
loop_
_entity_poly.entity_id
_entity_poly.type
_entity_poly.pdbx_seq_one_letter_code
_entity_poly.pdbx_strand_id
1 'polypeptide(L)'
;LDNQETEFKRVDELYKVGGASKAEWDAAKTNLDVRKSAYNNLLENTQLVSPLNGVVTARNFDNGDLYTSTQMPVLVVEQITPVKLMVNVSEPNFPKVSKGMPVSVKLDVYEGEEFEGKVSLVYPTIDAATHTFPVEVTLTNANQRVRPGMFARVTMNFGSKHHVVVPDMAVVKRAGSGDRYVYVYNNGKVSYNKVELGRRIGTEYELISGVDNNSQVVIAGQTRLADGVEVEVIQ
;
A
#
# COMPACT_ATOMS: atom_id res chain seq x y z
N LEU A 1 38.11 -6.60 -33.37
CA LEU A 1 37.01 -7.52 -33.66
C LEU A 1 36.96 -7.87 -35.14
N ASP A 2 37.03 -6.88 -36.03
CA ASP A 2 36.89 -7.03 -37.50
C ASP A 2 37.92 -8.01 -38.12
N ASN A 3 39.19 -7.98 -37.67
CA ASN A 3 40.18 -8.92 -38.13
C ASN A 3 39.86 -10.38 -37.78
N GLN A 4 39.29 -10.64 -36.61
CA GLN A 4 38.92 -12.01 -36.20
C GLN A 4 37.66 -12.50 -36.91
N GLU A 5 36.72 -11.62 -37.20
CA GLU A 5 35.57 -11.95 -38.04
C GLU A 5 35.95 -12.30 -39.44
N THR A 6 36.90 -11.55 -40.01
CA THR A 6 37.44 -11.81 -41.36
C THR A 6 38.17 -13.14 -41.41
N GLU A 7 39.00 -13.42 -40.37
CA GLU A 7 39.74 -14.69 -40.27
C GLU A 7 38.81 -15.88 -40.13
N PHE A 8 37.80 -15.77 -39.24
CA PHE A 8 36.80 -16.84 -39.09
C PHE A 8 36.05 -17.09 -40.41
N LYS A 9 35.61 -16.04 -41.14
CA LYS A 9 34.95 -16.20 -42.43
C LYS A 9 35.79 -16.96 -43.43
N ARG A 10 37.09 -16.65 -43.49
CA ARG A 10 38.03 -17.34 -44.38
C ARG A 10 38.16 -18.83 -44.02
N VAL A 11 38.31 -19.16 -42.76
CA VAL A 11 38.42 -20.55 -42.27
C VAL A 11 37.09 -21.30 -42.48
N ASP A 12 35.95 -20.64 -42.29
CA ASP A 12 34.63 -21.19 -42.48
C ASP A 12 34.35 -21.55 -43.96
N GLU A 13 34.78 -20.66 -44.90
CA GLU A 13 34.70 -20.93 -46.31
C GLU A 13 35.62 -22.10 -46.73
N LEU A 14 36.84 -22.17 -46.26
CA LEU A 14 37.74 -23.28 -46.48
C LEU A 14 37.20 -24.61 -45.90
N TYR A 15 36.64 -24.56 -44.71
CA TYR A 15 36.04 -25.75 -44.08
C TYR A 15 34.87 -26.31 -44.90
N LYS A 16 34.01 -25.46 -45.47
CA LYS A 16 32.87 -25.85 -46.32
C LYS A 16 33.28 -26.57 -47.58
N VAL A 17 34.48 -26.28 -48.13
CA VAL A 17 35.00 -26.93 -49.32
C VAL A 17 36.06 -28.01 -49.01
N GLY A 18 36.21 -28.40 -47.74
CA GLY A 18 37.14 -29.44 -47.31
C GLY A 18 38.61 -28.98 -47.27
N GLY A 19 38.88 -27.70 -47.37
CA GLY A 19 40.25 -27.11 -47.35
C GLY A 19 40.78 -26.75 -45.96
N ALA A 20 39.93 -26.88 -44.91
CA ALA A 20 40.35 -26.74 -43.52
C ALA A 20 39.81 -27.90 -42.68
N SER A 21 40.52 -28.27 -41.66
CA SER A 21 40.09 -29.30 -40.70
C SER A 21 39.06 -28.76 -39.71
N LYS A 22 38.29 -29.66 -39.12
CA LYS A 22 37.31 -29.31 -38.06
C LYS A 22 37.99 -28.64 -36.86
N ALA A 23 39.21 -29.09 -36.51
CA ALA A 23 39.97 -28.52 -35.40
C ALA A 23 40.40 -27.06 -35.68
N GLU A 24 40.77 -26.74 -36.91
CA GLU A 24 41.08 -25.35 -37.32
C GLU A 24 39.84 -24.49 -37.30
N TRP A 25 38.68 -24.98 -37.76
CA TRP A 25 37.42 -24.28 -37.70
C TRP A 25 36.99 -24.02 -36.25
N ASP A 26 37.02 -25.05 -35.38
CA ASP A 26 36.68 -24.92 -33.97
C ASP A 26 37.59 -23.92 -33.25
N ALA A 27 38.88 -23.92 -33.55
CA ALA A 27 39.87 -22.96 -33.00
C ALA A 27 39.56 -21.52 -33.44
N ALA A 28 39.30 -21.30 -34.73
CA ALA A 28 38.96 -19.98 -35.26
C ALA A 28 37.65 -19.43 -34.68
N LYS A 29 36.65 -20.33 -34.55
CA LYS A 29 35.36 -19.99 -33.92
C LYS A 29 35.53 -19.59 -32.45
N THR A 30 36.29 -20.39 -31.68
CA THR A 30 36.54 -20.10 -30.26
C THR A 30 37.26 -18.77 -30.08
N ASN A 31 38.27 -18.49 -30.92
CA ASN A 31 38.96 -17.21 -30.89
C ASN A 31 38.04 -16.02 -31.18
N LEU A 32 37.14 -16.16 -32.15
CA LEU A 32 36.16 -15.14 -32.43
C LEU A 32 35.19 -14.92 -31.26
N ASP A 33 34.66 -16.00 -30.65
CA ASP A 33 33.75 -15.94 -29.53
C ASP A 33 34.41 -15.29 -28.29
N VAL A 34 35.64 -15.62 -27.99
CA VAL A 34 36.41 -14.98 -26.90
C VAL A 34 36.60 -13.47 -27.18
N ARG A 35 36.93 -13.09 -28.42
CA ARG A 35 37.06 -11.67 -28.76
C ARG A 35 35.76 -10.91 -28.74
N LYS A 36 34.66 -11.54 -29.18
CA LYS A 36 33.31 -10.95 -29.07
C LYS A 36 32.91 -10.72 -27.61
N SER A 37 33.13 -11.71 -26.75
CA SER A 37 32.86 -11.58 -25.32
C SER A 37 33.66 -10.46 -24.68
N ALA A 38 34.97 -10.36 -24.97
CA ALA A 38 35.81 -9.30 -24.47
C ALA A 38 35.38 -7.90 -24.96
N TYR A 39 34.96 -7.80 -26.23
CA TYR A 39 34.44 -6.56 -26.80
C TYR A 39 33.12 -6.15 -26.17
N ASN A 40 32.21 -7.09 -25.98
CA ASN A 40 30.91 -6.83 -25.35
C ASN A 40 31.10 -6.38 -23.89
N ASN A 41 31.98 -7.05 -23.12
CA ASN A 41 32.34 -6.62 -21.77
C ASN A 41 32.88 -5.19 -21.73
N LEU A 42 33.72 -4.83 -22.72
CA LEU A 42 34.23 -3.46 -22.83
C LEU A 42 33.13 -2.45 -23.13
N LEU A 43 32.19 -2.79 -24.03
CA LEU A 43 31.03 -1.95 -24.34
C LEU A 43 30.12 -1.75 -23.14
N GLU A 44 29.79 -2.84 -22.41
CA GLU A 44 28.95 -2.78 -21.21
C GLU A 44 29.56 -1.88 -20.14
N ASN A 45 30.88 -1.87 -20.02
CA ASN A 45 31.60 -1.01 -19.06
C ASN A 45 31.77 0.45 -19.52
N THR A 46 31.64 0.73 -20.81
CA THR A 46 31.80 2.08 -21.37
C THR A 46 30.50 2.76 -21.75
N GLN A 47 29.43 2.01 -22.00
CA GLN A 47 28.10 2.53 -22.30
C GLN A 47 27.16 2.24 -21.14
N LEU A 48 26.93 3.24 -20.27
CA LEU A 48 25.97 3.14 -19.19
C LEU A 48 24.56 3.26 -19.75
N VAL A 49 23.83 2.16 -19.75
CA VAL A 49 22.44 2.10 -20.20
C VAL A 49 21.53 1.92 -19.00
N SER A 50 20.44 2.67 -18.95
CA SER A 50 19.44 2.49 -17.88
C SER A 50 18.78 1.11 -18.00
N PRO A 51 18.73 0.31 -16.90
CA PRO A 51 18.06 -0.99 -16.91
C PRO A 51 16.52 -0.86 -16.86
N LEU A 52 16.01 0.35 -16.67
CA LEU A 52 14.57 0.61 -16.57
C LEU A 52 14.17 1.87 -17.36
N ASN A 53 12.91 1.92 -17.76
CA ASN A 53 12.30 3.12 -18.32
C ASN A 53 11.85 4.04 -17.19
N GLY A 54 12.33 5.26 -17.15
CA GLY A 54 12.04 6.21 -16.08
C GLY A 54 12.44 7.63 -16.42
N VAL A 55 12.40 8.47 -15.41
CA VAL A 55 12.80 9.88 -15.47
C VAL A 55 14.11 10.04 -14.72
N VAL A 56 15.03 10.83 -15.29
CA VAL A 56 16.27 11.18 -14.60
C VAL A 56 15.95 12.15 -13.47
N THR A 57 16.15 11.73 -12.24
CA THR A 57 15.86 12.51 -11.03
C THR A 57 17.11 13.19 -10.44
N ALA A 58 18.28 12.67 -10.73
CA ALA A 58 19.54 13.33 -10.39
C ALA A 58 20.61 13.06 -11.46
N ARG A 59 21.43 14.08 -11.70
CA ARG A 59 22.61 14.03 -12.53
C ARG A 59 23.77 14.57 -11.70
N ASN A 60 24.76 13.72 -11.43
CA ASN A 60 25.83 14.03 -10.49
C ASN A 60 27.15 14.40 -11.17
N PHE A 61 27.27 14.16 -12.49
CA PHE A 61 28.47 14.46 -13.26
C PHE A 61 28.14 15.16 -14.58
N ASP A 62 29.00 16.07 -14.98
CA ASP A 62 28.94 16.74 -16.26
C ASP A 62 29.98 16.19 -17.26
N ASN A 63 29.87 16.61 -18.53
CA ASN A 63 30.81 16.21 -19.53
C ASN A 63 32.19 16.76 -19.20
N GLY A 64 33.20 15.88 -19.11
CA GLY A 64 34.56 16.22 -18.74
C GLY A 64 34.92 15.99 -17.28
N ASP A 65 33.92 15.68 -16.44
CA ASP A 65 34.21 15.32 -15.06
C ASP A 65 34.90 13.98 -14.94
N LEU A 66 35.84 13.89 -13.99
CA LEU A 66 36.51 12.64 -13.68
C LEU A 66 35.58 11.75 -12.85
N TYR A 67 35.13 10.65 -13.45
CA TYR A 67 34.34 9.64 -12.74
C TYR A 67 35.25 8.63 -12.06
N THR A 68 35.14 8.55 -10.74
CA THR A 68 35.73 7.49 -9.92
C THR A 68 34.60 6.67 -9.31
N SER A 69 34.51 5.39 -9.63
CA SER A 69 33.39 4.48 -9.43
C SER A 69 32.96 4.21 -7.96
N THR A 70 33.41 4.98 -7.01
CA THR A 70 33.42 4.51 -5.63
C THR A 70 32.22 4.90 -4.77
N GLN A 71 31.45 5.95 -5.07
CA GLN A 71 30.41 6.37 -4.11
C GLN A 71 29.16 7.04 -4.69
N MET A 72 29.18 7.54 -5.90
CA MET A 72 28.05 8.32 -6.42
C MET A 72 27.62 7.83 -7.81
N PRO A 73 26.33 7.55 -8.03
CA PRO A 73 25.84 7.18 -9.36
C PRO A 73 25.97 8.36 -10.33
N VAL A 74 26.28 8.09 -11.60
CA VAL A 74 26.36 9.14 -12.65
C VAL A 74 25.00 9.79 -12.84
N LEU A 75 23.96 8.98 -12.94
CA LEU A 75 22.57 9.38 -13.08
C LEU A 75 21.71 8.55 -12.14
N VAL A 76 20.66 9.15 -11.61
CA VAL A 76 19.59 8.43 -10.92
C VAL A 76 18.36 8.45 -11.82
N VAL A 77 17.87 7.27 -12.16
CA VAL A 77 16.68 7.09 -12.97
C VAL A 77 15.60 6.41 -12.13
N GLU A 78 14.45 7.04 -12.00
CA GLU A 78 13.33 6.52 -11.22
C GLU A 78 12.12 6.26 -12.10
N GLN A 79 11.47 5.13 -11.86
CA GLN A 79 10.18 4.84 -12.48
C GLN A 79 9.08 5.53 -11.69
N ILE A 80 8.45 6.54 -12.31
CA ILE A 80 7.39 7.33 -11.71
C ILE A 80 5.99 6.99 -12.28
N THR A 81 5.91 5.99 -13.16
CA THR A 81 4.68 5.50 -13.75
C THR A 81 4.73 3.97 -13.82
N PRO A 82 4.02 3.25 -12.93
CA PRO A 82 3.23 3.76 -11.80
C PRO A 82 4.09 4.28 -10.63
N VAL A 83 3.50 5.15 -9.79
CA VAL A 83 4.12 5.57 -8.53
C VAL A 83 3.71 4.61 -7.42
N LYS A 84 4.65 4.32 -6.52
CA LYS A 84 4.44 3.51 -5.33
C LYS A 84 4.55 4.37 -4.07
N LEU A 85 3.62 4.15 -3.15
CA LEU A 85 3.59 4.78 -1.82
C LEU A 85 3.72 3.69 -0.77
N MET A 86 4.52 3.93 0.26
CA MET A 86 4.58 3.09 1.46
C MET A 86 3.77 3.75 2.57
N VAL A 87 2.81 3.01 3.12
CA VAL A 87 1.92 3.48 4.18
C VAL A 87 2.00 2.51 5.36
N ASN A 88 2.20 3.04 6.56
CA ASN A 88 2.15 2.24 7.78
C ASN A 88 0.71 2.21 8.31
N VAL A 89 0.15 1.02 8.45
CA VAL A 89 -1.22 0.79 8.93
C VAL A 89 -1.16 0.13 10.29
N SER A 90 -2.01 0.57 11.23
CA SER A 90 -2.07 0.01 12.59
C SER A 90 -2.50 -1.45 12.60
N GLU A 91 -1.85 -2.26 13.42
CA GLU A 91 -2.04 -3.72 13.58
C GLU A 91 -3.51 -4.19 13.66
N PRO A 92 -4.44 -3.55 14.42
CA PRO A 92 -5.84 -3.99 14.50
C PRO A 92 -6.59 -3.98 13.16
N ASN A 93 -6.04 -3.31 12.16
CA ASN A 93 -6.62 -3.26 10.81
C ASN A 93 -6.04 -4.31 9.87
N PHE A 94 -5.04 -5.10 10.31
CA PHE A 94 -4.41 -6.14 9.49
C PHE A 94 -5.42 -7.06 8.79
N PRO A 95 -6.43 -7.63 9.47
CA PRO A 95 -7.39 -8.53 8.84
C PRO A 95 -8.34 -7.84 7.83
N LYS A 96 -8.35 -6.50 7.80
CA LYS A 96 -9.23 -5.71 6.93
C LYS A 96 -8.54 -5.24 5.66
N VAL A 97 -7.21 -5.25 5.62
CA VAL A 97 -6.43 -4.78 4.46
C VAL A 97 -6.13 -5.96 3.55
N SER A 98 -6.45 -5.82 2.28
CA SER A 98 -6.17 -6.86 1.28
C SER A 98 -5.61 -6.26 0.00
N LYS A 99 -4.83 -7.08 -0.74
CA LYS A 99 -4.32 -6.72 -2.07
C LYS A 99 -5.49 -6.41 -3.02
N GLY A 100 -5.37 -5.34 -3.78
CA GLY A 100 -6.40 -4.85 -4.70
C GLY A 100 -7.40 -3.88 -4.08
N MET A 101 -7.37 -3.68 -2.76
CA MET A 101 -8.25 -2.74 -2.07
C MET A 101 -8.07 -1.32 -2.64
N PRO A 102 -9.17 -0.63 -3.02
CA PRO A 102 -9.09 0.75 -3.47
C PRO A 102 -8.79 1.69 -2.30
N VAL A 103 -7.97 2.69 -2.58
CA VAL A 103 -7.62 3.74 -1.62
C VAL A 103 -7.71 5.10 -2.28
N SER A 104 -8.06 6.12 -1.50
CA SER A 104 -7.99 7.52 -1.92
C SER A 104 -6.70 8.13 -1.40
N VAL A 105 -5.98 8.84 -2.28
CA VAL A 105 -4.72 9.51 -1.98
C VAL A 105 -4.89 11.00 -2.20
N LYS A 106 -4.64 11.80 -1.18
CA LYS A 106 -4.59 13.26 -1.24
C LYS A 106 -3.15 13.73 -1.12
N LEU A 107 -2.77 14.65 -1.99
CA LEU A 107 -1.46 15.27 -2.01
C LEU A 107 -1.60 16.72 -1.61
N ASP A 108 -0.80 17.19 -0.65
CA ASP A 108 -0.91 18.56 -0.13
C ASP A 108 -0.63 19.62 -1.22
N VAL A 109 0.09 19.24 -2.29
CA VAL A 109 0.37 20.12 -3.44
C VAL A 109 -0.87 20.32 -4.34
N TYR A 110 -1.83 19.41 -4.31
CA TYR A 110 -3.05 19.44 -5.13
C TYR A 110 -4.27 19.52 -4.23
N GLU A 111 -4.54 20.69 -3.67
CA GLU A 111 -5.67 20.93 -2.78
C GLU A 111 -7.00 20.59 -3.46
N GLY A 112 -7.81 19.78 -2.78
CA GLY A 112 -9.15 19.39 -3.25
C GLY A 112 -9.18 18.26 -4.29
N GLU A 113 -8.01 17.78 -4.78
CA GLU A 113 -7.96 16.66 -5.69
C GLU A 113 -7.71 15.34 -4.94
N GLU A 114 -8.38 14.29 -5.39
CA GLU A 114 -8.18 12.92 -4.92
C GLU A 114 -7.63 12.05 -6.05
N PHE A 115 -6.60 11.30 -5.74
CA PHE A 115 -5.99 10.34 -6.66
C PHE A 115 -6.40 8.94 -6.24
N GLU A 116 -6.87 8.15 -7.19
CA GLU A 116 -7.21 6.76 -6.94
C GLU A 116 -5.96 5.89 -6.94
N GLY A 117 -5.80 5.11 -5.88
CA GLY A 117 -4.77 4.11 -5.73
C GLY A 117 -5.34 2.74 -5.41
N LYS A 118 -4.47 1.73 -5.46
CA LYS A 118 -4.81 0.36 -5.05
C LYS A 118 -3.69 -0.22 -4.20
N VAL A 119 -4.06 -0.99 -3.19
CA VAL A 119 -3.10 -1.79 -2.43
C VAL A 119 -2.46 -2.82 -3.35
N SER A 120 -1.16 -2.73 -3.56
CA SER A 120 -0.38 -3.65 -4.40
C SER A 120 0.23 -4.78 -3.59
N LEU A 121 0.68 -4.47 -2.37
CA LEU A 121 1.29 -5.45 -1.46
C LEU A 121 0.97 -5.11 -0.01
N VAL A 122 0.68 -6.14 0.79
CA VAL A 122 0.59 -6.07 2.25
C VAL A 122 1.75 -6.88 2.80
N TYR A 123 2.61 -6.26 3.57
CA TYR A 123 3.75 -6.94 4.18
C TYR A 123 3.27 -7.78 5.38
N PRO A 124 3.76 -9.01 5.55
CA PRO A 124 3.30 -9.91 6.60
C PRO A 124 3.90 -9.62 7.98
N THR A 125 4.89 -8.72 8.05
CA THR A 125 5.61 -8.40 9.29
C THR A 125 5.03 -7.17 9.95
N ILE A 126 4.85 -7.24 11.28
CA ILE A 126 4.43 -6.13 12.13
C ILE A 126 5.67 -5.58 12.84
N ASP A 127 5.85 -4.28 12.81
CA ASP A 127 6.87 -3.60 13.59
C ASP A 127 6.43 -3.56 15.06
N ALA A 128 7.19 -4.21 15.93
CA ALA A 128 6.87 -4.33 17.35
C ALA A 128 7.00 -3.00 18.13
N ALA A 129 7.76 -2.04 17.62
CA ALA A 129 7.94 -0.75 18.30
C ALA A 129 6.77 0.21 18.00
N THR A 130 6.23 0.15 16.79
CA THR A 130 5.17 1.05 16.33
C THR A 130 3.80 0.40 16.28
N HIS A 131 3.69 -0.93 16.41
CA HIS A 131 2.48 -1.73 16.21
C HIS A 131 1.79 -1.42 14.86
N THR A 132 2.61 -1.32 13.80
CA THR A 132 2.14 -1.06 12.44
C THR A 132 2.72 -2.09 11.47
N PHE A 133 2.07 -2.24 10.32
CA PHE A 133 2.58 -3.02 9.21
C PHE A 133 2.62 -2.17 7.94
N PRO A 134 3.66 -2.32 7.10
CA PRO A 134 3.77 -1.57 5.87
C PRO A 134 2.83 -2.13 4.80
N VAL A 135 2.24 -1.22 4.04
CA VAL A 135 1.36 -1.50 2.90
C VAL A 135 1.86 -0.69 1.71
N GLU A 136 2.10 -1.35 0.60
CA GLU A 136 2.43 -0.68 -0.65
C GLU A 136 1.14 -0.35 -1.41
N VAL A 137 1.00 0.90 -1.77
CA VAL A 137 -0.09 1.43 -2.60
C VAL A 137 0.47 1.89 -3.93
N THR A 138 -0.18 1.51 -5.02
CA THR A 138 0.22 1.90 -6.38
C THR A 138 -0.80 2.86 -6.98
N LEU A 139 -0.30 3.98 -7.55
CA LEU A 139 -1.06 4.93 -8.36
C LEU A 139 -0.61 4.83 -9.82
N THR A 140 -1.54 4.91 -10.75
CA THR A 140 -1.23 4.82 -12.19
C THR A 140 -0.32 5.96 -12.68
N ASN A 141 -0.55 7.19 -12.23
CA ASN A 141 0.24 8.40 -12.53
C ASN A 141 0.57 8.61 -14.03
N ALA A 142 -0.41 8.37 -14.91
CA ALA A 142 -0.21 8.49 -16.37
C ALA A 142 0.28 9.88 -16.80
N ASN A 143 -0.17 10.93 -16.13
CA ASN A 143 0.18 12.33 -16.41
C ASN A 143 1.46 12.78 -15.69
N GLN A 144 2.16 11.89 -14.97
CA GLN A 144 3.40 12.18 -14.24
C GLN A 144 3.31 13.38 -13.27
N ARG A 145 2.10 13.66 -12.75
CA ARG A 145 1.85 14.77 -11.82
C ARG A 145 2.37 14.44 -10.42
N VAL A 146 2.27 13.19 -10.00
CA VAL A 146 2.76 12.71 -8.71
C VAL A 146 4.24 12.42 -8.84
N ARG A 147 5.06 13.02 -7.99
CA ARG A 147 6.52 12.88 -8.02
C ARG A 147 7.05 12.27 -6.73
N PRO A 148 8.14 11.50 -6.78
CA PRO A 148 8.83 11.07 -5.58
C PRO A 148 9.15 12.23 -4.65
N GLY A 149 9.05 11.97 -3.33
CA GLY A 149 9.26 13.01 -2.30
C GLY A 149 8.04 13.87 -1.97
N MET A 150 6.92 13.77 -2.70
CA MET A 150 5.69 14.46 -2.33
C MET A 150 5.07 13.82 -1.09
N PHE A 151 4.55 14.65 -0.18
CA PHE A 151 3.79 14.19 0.97
C PHE A 151 2.38 13.77 0.54
N ALA A 152 1.96 12.57 0.99
CA ALA A 152 0.68 11.98 0.62
C ALA A 152 -0.08 11.50 1.85
N ARG A 153 -1.39 11.75 1.87
CA ARG A 153 -2.33 11.17 2.85
C ARG A 153 -3.17 10.11 2.17
N VAL A 154 -3.14 8.91 2.72
CA VAL A 154 -3.89 7.78 2.18
C VAL A 154 -5.09 7.49 3.06
N THR A 155 -6.26 7.45 2.47
CA THR A 155 -7.51 7.06 3.13
C THR A 155 -7.91 5.68 2.65
N MET A 156 -8.01 4.74 3.59
CA MET A 156 -8.50 3.38 3.37
C MET A 156 -9.89 3.25 3.98
N ASN A 157 -10.87 2.82 3.19
CA ASN A 157 -12.22 2.57 3.68
C ASN A 157 -12.37 1.08 4.00
N PHE A 158 -12.52 0.76 5.26
CA PHE A 158 -12.71 -0.62 5.75
C PHE A 158 -14.18 -1.06 5.78
N GLY A 159 -15.05 -0.33 5.11
CA GLY A 159 -16.50 -0.54 5.12
C GLY A 159 -17.19 0.20 6.26
N SER A 160 -18.51 0.18 6.24
CA SER A 160 -19.35 0.72 7.30
C SER A 160 -19.98 -0.43 8.09
N LYS A 161 -19.99 -0.30 9.41
CA LYS A 161 -20.80 -1.13 10.29
C LYS A 161 -21.96 -0.29 10.77
N HIS A 162 -23.17 -0.85 10.66
CA HIS A 162 -24.35 -0.21 11.24
C HIS A 162 -24.43 -0.63 12.71
N HIS A 163 -24.35 0.32 13.60
CA HIS A 163 -24.57 0.13 15.02
C HIS A 163 -25.75 1.00 15.47
N VAL A 164 -26.48 0.52 16.46
CA VAL A 164 -27.50 1.32 17.14
C VAL A 164 -26.79 2.43 17.91
N VAL A 165 -27.29 3.65 17.81
CA VAL A 165 -26.83 4.78 18.64
C VAL A 165 -27.95 5.21 19.56
N VAL A 166 -27.59 5.51 20.81
CA VAL A 166 -28.53 6.02 21.83
C VAL A 166 -27.94 7.28 22.48
N PRO A 167 -28.80 8.24 22.86
CA PRO A 167 -28.37 9.38 23.66
C PRO A 167 -27.66 8.94 24.93
N ASP A 168 -26.61 9.64 25.36
CA ASP A 168 -25.85 9.32 26.57
C ASP A 168 -26.74 9.32 27.83
N MET A 169 -27.80 10.16 27.82
CA MET A 169 -28.83 10.19 28.88
C MET A 169 -29.63 8.89 29.01
N ALA A 170 -29.75 8.08 27.94
CA ALA A 170 -30.43 6.80 27.99
C ALA A 170 -29.64 5.70 28.73
N VAL A 171 -28.29 5.89 28.85
CA VAL A 171 -27.42 4.88 29.42
C VAL A 171 -27.34 4.99 30.94
N VAL A 172 -27.78 3.96 31.61
CA VAL A 172 -27.78 3.86 33.08
C VAL A 172 -26.63 2.99 33.55
N LYS A 173 -25.85 3.46 34.54
CA LYS A 173 -24.80 2.70 35.18
C LYS A 173 -25.36 2.00 36.42
N ARG A 174 -25.22 0.67 36.48
CA ARG A 174 -25.59 -0.08 37.69
C ARG A 174 -24.52 0.12 38.80
N ALA A 175 -24.98 0.53 39.95
CA ALA A 175 -24.10 0.65 41.12
C ALA A 175 -23.51 -0.73 41.50
N GLY A 176 -22.20 -0.79 41.72
CA GLY A 176 -21.49 -1.99 42.17
C GLY A 176 -20.93 -2.90 41.08
N SER A 177 -21.54 -3.05 39.91
CA SER A 177 -21.04 -3.93 38.83
C SER A 177 -20.28 -3.21 37.72
N GLY A 178 -20.51 -1.90 37.58
CA GLY A 178 -19.96 -1.16 36.43
C GLY A 178 -20.66 -1.41 35.11
N ASP A 179 -21.60 -2.34 35.07
CA ASP A 179 -22.40 -2.66 33.86
C ASP A 179 -23.22 -1.46 33.39
N ARG A 180 -23.49 -1.40 32.09
CA ARG A 180 -24.29 -0.40 31.45
C ARG A 180 -25.62 -1.03 30.98
N TYR A 181 -26.70 -0.28 31.12
CA TYR A 181 -28.03 -0.70 30.75
C TYR A 181 -28.78 0.42 30.07
N VAL A 182 -29.80 0.03 29.30
CA VAL A 182 -30.76 0.94 28.66
C VAL A 182 -32.15 0.38 28.92
N TYR A 183 -33.09 1.25 29.27
CA TYR A 183 -34.52 0.90 29.34
C TYR A 183 -35.14 1.02 27.95
N VAL A 184 -35.64 -0.09 27.43
CA VAL A 184 -36.34 -0.16 26.13
C VAL A 184 -37.84 -0.21 26.39
N TYR A 185 -38.58 0.72 25.79
CA TYR A 185 -40.03 0.73 25.84
C TYR A 185 -40.61 -0.21 24.81
N ASN A 186 -41.58 -1.05 25.24
CA ASN A 186 -42.30 -1.96 24.37
C ASN A 186 -43.73 -2.13 24.88
N ASN A 187 -44.69 -1.61 24.12
CA ASN A 187 -46.14 -1.79 24.34
C ASN A 187 -46.56 -1.50 25.79
N GLY A 188 -46.23 -0.36 26.34
CA GLY A 188 -46.61 0.06 27.69
C GLY A 188 -45.76 -0.44 28.83
N LYS A 189 -44.71 -1.24 28.54
CA LYS A 189 -43.75 -1.76 29.51
C LYS A 189 -42.34 -1.40 29.16
N VAL A 190 -41.46 -1.38 30.15
CA VAL A 190 -40.02 -1.20 29.92
C VAL A 190 -39.27 -2.48 30.25
N SER A 191 -38.30 -2.81 29.42
CA SER A 191 -37.32 -3.86 29.66
C SER A 191 -35.95 -3.24 29.98
N TYR A 192 -35.26 -3.81 30.99
CA TYR A 192 -33.92 -3.36 31.44
C TYR A 192 -32.85 -4.17 30.75
N ASN A 193 -32.37 -3.68 29.65
CA ASN A 193 -31.45 -4.39 28.78
C ASN A 193 -29.99 -4.04 29.11
N LYS A 194 -29.14 -5.05 29.36
CA LYS A 194 -27.72 -4.87 29.48
C LYS A 194 -27.15 -4.54 28.09
N VAL A 195 -26.33 -3.49 28.00
CA VAL A 195 -25.73 -3.01 26.76
C VAL A 195 -24.23 -3.00 26.83
N GLU A 196 -23.60 -3.26 25.70
CA GLU A 196 -22.19 -3.07 25.51
C GLU A 196 -21.94 -1.79 24.71
N LEU A 197 -21.22 -0.83 25.33
CA LEU A 197 -20.97 0.46 24.71
C LEU A 197 -19.77 0.38 23.76
N GLY A 198 -19.94 0.95 22.57
CA GLY A 198 -18.87 1.23 21.63
C GLY A 198 -18.29 2.64 21.83
N ARG A 199 -18.09 3.34 20.70
CA ARG A 199 -17.52 4.71 20.70
C ARG A 199 -18.58 5.72 21.12
N ARG A 200 -18.12 6.79 21.78
CA ARG A 200 -18.94 7.98 21.99
C ARG A 200 -18.84 8.90 20.77
N ILE A 201 -19.96 9.30 20.23
CA ILE A 201 -20.07 10.18 19.07
C ILE A 201 -20.88 11.42 19.48
N GLY A 202 -20.18 12.49 19.85
CA GLY A 202 -20.83 13.69 20.40
C GLY A 202 -21.55 13.41 21.73
N THR A 203 -22.88 13.51 21.72
CA THR A 203 -23.78 13.26 22.86
C THR A 203 -24.43 11.87 22.83
N GLU A 204 -23.95 10.98 21.96
CA GLU A 204 -24.53 9.65 21.76
C GLU A 204 -23.48 8.57 21.98
N TYR A 205 -23.93 7.39 22.39
CA TYR A 205 -23.13 6.17 22.46
C TYR A 205 -23.55 5.18 21.38
N GLU A 206 -22.55 4.66 20.68
CA GLU A 206 -22.72 3.47 19.85
C GLU A 206 -22.96 2.25 20.76
N LEU A 207 -23.96 1.42 20.46
CA LEU A 207 -24.20 0.16 21.13
C LEU A 207 -23.69 -0.98 20.25
N ILE A 208 -22.79 -1.80 20.80
CA ILE A 208 -22.29 -3.01 20.15
C ILE A 208 -23.34 -4.11 20.25
N SER A 209 -24.07 -4.15 21.39
CA SER A 209 -25.12 -5.14 21.64
C SER A 209 -26.13 -4.66 22.68
N GLY A 210 -27.30 -5.30 22.73
CA GLY A 210 -28.30 -5.17 23.80
C GLY A 210 -29.56 -4.42 23.40
N VAL A 211 -29.61 -3.71 22.30
CA VAL A 211 -30.82 -3.01 21.80
C VAL A 211 -30.95 -3.18 20.30
N ASP A 212 -32.14 -3.49 19.81
CA ASP A 212 -32.40 -3.63 18.39
C ASP A 212 -32.60 -2.26 17.72
N ASN A 213 -32.40 -2.22 16.40
CA ASN A 213 -32.60 -1.02 15.63
C ASN A 213 -34.08 -0.58 15.67
N ASN A 214 -34.33 0.71 15.73
CA ASN A 214 -35.67 1.35 15.87
C ASN A 214 -36.36 1.08 17.20
N SER A 215 -35.68 0.55 18.23
CA SER A 215 -36.27 0.46 19.58
C SER A 215 -36.43 1.85 20.19
N GLN A 216 -37.51 2.05 20.92
CA GLN A 216 -37.74 3.26 21.71
C GLN A 216 -37.02 3.14 23.06
N VAL A 217 -36.11 4.07 23.34
CA VAL A 217 -35.33 4.07 24.58
C VAL A 217 -35.75 5.20 25.51
N VAL A 218 -35.74 4.91 26.82
CA VAL A 218 -36.11 5.90 27.83
C VAL A 218 -34.92 6.84 28.08
N ILE A 219 -35.13 8.13 27.91
CA ILE A 219 -34.08 9.17 28.10
C ILE A 219 -34.24 9.97 29.41
N ALA A 220 -35.40 9.86 30.08
CA ALA A 220 -35.66 10.54 31.34
C ALA A 220 -36.52 9.67 32.29
N GLY A 221 -36.40 9.86 33.60
CA GLY A 221 -37.16 9.15 34.62
C GLY A 221 -36.62 7.75 34.98
N GLN A 222 -35.48 7.34 34.49
CA GLN A 222 -34.90 5.98 34.67
C GLN A 222 -34.73 5.57 36.13
N THR A 223 -34.49 6.52 37.05
CA THR A 223 -34.29 6.24 38.50
C THR A 223 -35.48 5.66 39.20
N ARG A 224 -36.68 5.76 38.59
CA ARG A 224 -37.94 5.24 39.11
C ARG A 224 -38.41 3.96 38.43
N LEU A 225 -37.65 3.49 37.44
CA LEU A 225 -38.02 2.34 36.65
C LEU A 225 -37.40 1.06 37.20
N ALA A 226 -38.12 -0.03 37.09
CA ALA A 226 -37.65 -1.38 37.29
C ALA A 226 -38.01 -2.20 36.04
N ASP A 227 -37.34 -3.35 35.86
CA ASP A 227 -37.63 -4.24 34.74
C ASP A 227 -39.09 -4.71 34.74
N GLY A 228 -39.77 -4.64 33.60
CA GLY A 228 -41.14 -5.05 33.40
C GLY A 228 -42.21 -4.10 33.91
N VAL A 229 -41.85 -2.93 34.45
CA VAL A 229 -42.81 -1.94 34.95
C VAL A 229 -43.64 -1.33 33.80
N GLU A 230 -44.91 -1.15 34.02
CA GLU A 230 -45.81 -0.42 33.14
C GLU A 230 -45.53 1.08 33.22
N VAL A 231 -45.42 1.71 32.07
CA VAL A 231 -45.12 3.13 31.97
C VAL A 231 -45.98 3.82 30.92
N GLU A 232 -46.26 5.08 31.16
CA GLU A 232 -46.92 5.96 30.22
C GLU A 232 -45.86 6.90 29.60
N VAL A 233 -45.84 7.01 28.26
CA VAL A 233 -44.89 7.87 27.55
C VAL A 233 -45.39 9.31 27.62
N ILE A 234 -44.62 10.16 28.24
CA ILE A 234 -44.82 11.62 28.23
C ILE A 234 -43.94 12.18 27.12
N GLN A 235 -44.60 12.77 26.11
CA GLN A 235 -43.87 13.47 25.02
C GLN A 235 -43.37 14.85 25.44
#